data_8e0c4a12cce36c0919629d1e962725ab
#
_entry.id   8e0c4a12cce36c0919629d1e962725ab
#
_cell.length_a   1.000
_cell.length_b   1.000
_cell.length_c   1.000
_cell.angle_alpha   90.00
_cell.angle_beta   90.00
_cell.angle_gamma   90.00
#
_symmetry.space_group_name_H-M   'P 1'
#
loop_
_entity.id
_entity.type
_entity.pdbx_description
1 polymer ?
#
loop_
_entity_poly.entity_id
_entity_poly.type
_entity_poly.pdbx_seq_one_letter_code
_entity_poly.pdbx_strand_id
1 'polypeptide(L)'
;MNVIRQENCFLLQKESHTIARCTIQPGPGGILLTALSVDPCWQRRGYGSYLLKEVLRSTGGFVPGQASLHWLYATDAPAVFFARFGFVLKGDRLVRRRPEELTAVKFAQSILAGRIPAGGFAIDATCGNGHDTEFLCRTVGPAGRVLALDIQPTAIASTRARLEQGRFENFSLHCTDHSRLAELAAPESADAVLFNFGWLPGADHSVYSGPGSTIPALEAALGILKPGGVLSAVLYSGRVIGDTEKQAVLTWLRSLPLADYTVLVCDFANWADTAPLPCLVFKK
;
A
#
# COMPACT_ATOMS: atom_id res chain seq x y z
N MET A 1 16.73 12.75 0.29
CA MET A 1 16.15 12.85 1.65
C MET A 1 16.09 11.44 2.22
N ASN A 2 16.75 11.17 3.35
CA ASN A 2 16.92 9.82 3.87
C ASN A 2 16.49 9.75 5.34
N VAL A 3 15.90 8.62 5.74
CA VAL A 3 15.67 8.31 7.16
C VAL A 3 16.77 7.39 7.63
N ILE A 4 17.51 7.81 8.65
CA ILE A 4 18.57 7.02 9.28
C ILE A 4 18.05 6.53 10.63
N ARG A 5 18.16 5.23 10.87
CA ARG A 5 17.85 4.62 12.17
C ARG A 5 19.15 4.44 12.96
N GLN A 6 19.19 4.99 14.14
CA GLN A 6 20.26 4.80 15.14
C GLN A 6 19.61 4.23 16.40
N GLU A 7 19.72 2.92 16.59
CA GLU A 7 19.08 2.19 17.71
C GLU A 7 17.57 2.52 17.82
N ASN A 8 17.23 3.36 18.80
CA ASN A 8 15.87 3.78 19.11
C ASN A 8 15.53 5.19 18.60
N CYS A 9 16.38 5.77 17.78
CA CYS A 9 16.20 7.12 17.21
C CYS A 9 16.14 7.06 15.70
N PHE A 10 15.16 7.73 15.12
CA PHE A 10 14.99 7.92 13.67
C PHE A 10 15.27 9.37 13.34
N LEU A 11 16.18 9.60 12.42
CA LEU A 11 16.59 10.92 11.96
C LEU A 11 16.21 11.09 10.50
N LEU A 12 15.44 12.12 10.18
CA LEU A 12 15.20 12.53 8.82
C LEU A 12 16.24 13.55 8.41
N GLN A 13 17.03 13.23 7.38
CA GLN A 13 18.09 14.09 6.87
C GLN A 13 17.80 14.58 5.45
N LYS A 14 18.14 15.84 5.21
CA LYS A 14 18.17 16.47 3.90
C LYS A 14 19.50 17.21 3.74
N GLU A 15 20.29 16.87 2.70
CA GLU A 15 21.58 17.52 2.42
C GLU A 15 22.50 17.57 3.64
N SER A 16 22.65 16.45 4.36
CA SER A 16 23.45 16.30 5.59
C SER A 16 22.90 17.00 6.85
N HIS A 17 21.77 17.71 6.76
CA HIS A 17 21.14 18.34 7.92
C HIS A 17 20.01 17.45 8.48
N THR A 18 20.01 17.25 9.78
CA THR A 18 18.89 16.57 10.48
C THR A 18 17.73 17.55 10.63
N ILE A 19 16.65 17.34 9.91
CA ILE A 19 15.47 18.21 9.86
C ILE A 19 14.33 17.72 10.75
N ALA A 20 14.33 16.44 11.11
CA ALA A 20 13.37 15.90 12.06
C ALA A 20 13.96 14.69 12.82
N ARG A 21 13.46 14.45 14.02
CA ARG A 21 13.87 13.35 14.89
C ARG A 21 12.64 12.69 15.52
N CYS A 22 12.66 11.36 15.59
CA CYS A 22 11.69 10.59 16.36
C CYS A 22 12.41 9.57 17.24
N THR A 23 12.08 9.51 18.51
CA THR A 23 12.65 8.57 19.45
C THR A 23 11.58 7.58 19.91
N ILE A 24 11.94 6.31 19.97
CA ILE A 24 11.08 5.22 20.41
C ILE A 24 11.72 4.46 21.57
N GLN A 25 10.90 3.77 22.33
CA GLN A 25 11.35 2.86 23.39
C GLN A 25 10.46 1.62 23.36
N PRO A 26 11.03 0.42 23.23
CA PRO A 26 10.28 -0.82 23.43
C PRO A 26 9.72 -0.89 24.86
N GLY A 27 8.49 -1.36 24.99
CA GLY A 27 7.81 -1.48 26.27
C GLY A 27 6.84 -2.66 26.31
N PRO A 28 6.28 -2.99 27.47
CA PRO A 28 5.29 -4.05 27.62
C PRO A 28 4.08 -3.79 26.71
N GLY A 29 3.85 -4.68 25.76
CA GLY A 29 2.70 -4.61 24.84
C GLY A 29 2.85 -3.66 23.67
N GLY A 30 4.08 -3.15 23.37
CA GLY A 30 4.29 -2.34 22.17
C GLY A 30 5.50 -1.43 22.22
N ILE A 31 5.43 -0.37 21.41
CA ILE A 31 6.49 0.61 21.25
C ILE A 31 6.01 1.96 21.72
N LEU A 32 6.78 2.59 22.60
CA LEU A 32 6.53 3.92 23.09
C LEU A 32 7.22 4.93 22.16
N LEU A 33 6.47 5.85 21.60
CA LEU A 33 7.02 7.04 20.96
C LEU A 33 7.28 8.09 22.03
N THR A 34 8.54 8.33 22.36
CA THR A 34 8.91 9.23 23.46
C THR A 34 9.06 10.67 23.01
N ALA A 35 9.42 10.90 21.76
CA ALA A 35 9.54 12.24 21.20
C ALA A 35 9.38 12.23 19.67
N LEU A 36 8.80 13.28 19.12
CA LEU A 36 8.81 13.61 17.71
C LEU A 36 9.01 15.11 17.54
N SER A 37 10.09 15.54 16.94
CA SER A 37 10.40 16.93 16.69
C SER A 37 10.76 17.19 15.24
N VAL A 38 10.42 18.37 14.75
CA VAL A 38 10.83 18.89 13.44
C VAL A 38 11.46 20.25 13.66
N ASP A 39 12.61 20.49 13.08
CA ASP A 39 13.29 21.78 13.10
C ASP A 39 12.30 22.91 12.69
N PRO A 40 12.22 24.01 13.43
CA PRO A 40 11.29 25.10 13.19
C PRO A 40 11.26 25.60 11.74
N CYS A 41 12.44 25.69 11.10
CA CYS A 41 12.57 26.13 9.70
C CYS A 41 11.92 25.14 8.70
N TRP A 42 11.67 23.90 9.11
CA TRP A 42 11.14 22.81 8.29
C TRP A 42 9.74 22.35 8.68
N GLN A 43 9.12 22.99 9.68
CA GLN A 43 7.75 22.67 10.11
C GLN A 43 6.70 23.00 9.05
N ARG A 44 5.52 22.40 9.19
CA ARG A 44 4.34 22.56 8.29
C ARG A 44 4.57 22.17 6.82
N ARG A 45 5.71 21.50 6.52
CA ARG A 45 6.08 21.00 5.18
C ARG A 45 5.90 19.48 5.02
N GLY A 46 5.27 18.82 5.99
CA GLY A 46 4.99 17.38 5.92
C GLY A 46 6.07 16.45 6.50
N TYR A 47 7.23 16.97 6.87
CA TYR A 47 8.37 16.13 7.30
C TYR A 47 8.11 15.33 8.58
N GLY A 48 7.38 15.87 9.56
CA GLY A 48 6.98 15.11 10.75
C GLY A 48 6.04 13.94 10.41
N SER A 49 5.13 14.14 9.47
CA SER A 49 4.24 13.08 8.99
C SER A 49 5.00 12.00 8.23
N TYR A 50 5.97 12.40 7.42
CA TYR A 50 6.83 11.47 6.70
C TYR A 50 7.64 10.61 7.67
N LEU A 51 8.34 11.25 8.62
CA LEU A 51 9.14 10.54 9.62
C LEU A 51 8.28 9.59 10.46
N LEU A 52 7.11 10.04 10.94
CA LEU A 52 6.22 9.17 11.73
C LEU A 52 5.73 7.96 10.93
N LYS A 53 5.42 8.11 9.64
CA LYS A 53 5.07 6.97 8.77
C LYS A 53 6.22 5.96 8.67
N GLU A 54 7.46 6.42 8.50
CA GLU A 54 8.63 5.54 8.43
C GLU A 54 8.87 4.80 9.76
N VAL A 55 8.71 5.49 10.88
CA VAL A 55 8.77 4.87 12.22
C VAL A 55 7.71 3.79 12.37
N LEU A 56 6.45 4.10 12.04
CA LEU A 56 5.35 3.13 12.11
C LEU A 56 5.59 1.93 11.19
N ARG A 57 6.14 2.16 9.99
CA ARG A 57 6.45 1.10 9.03
C ARG A 57 7.56 0.18 9.56
N SER A 58 8.67 0.75 10.00
CA SER A 58 9.84 -0.01 10.49
C SER A 58 9.63 -0.71 11.84
N THR A 59 8.59 -0.32 12.58
CA THR A 59 8.20 -0.93 13.85
C THR A 59 7.02 -1.90 13.73
N GLY A 60 6.65 -2.31 12.52
CA GLY A 60 5.53 -3.23 12.30
C GLY A 60 4.14 -2.61 12.42
N GLY A 61 4.03 -1.29 12.55
CA GLY A 61 2.75 -0.58 12.70
C GLY A 61 1.79 -0.73 11.53
N PHE A 62 2.26 -1.26 10.40
CA PHE A 62 1.46 -1.55 9.20
C PHE A 62 1.41 -3.04 8.85
N VAL A 63 2.05 -3.93 9.62
CA VAL A 63 2.04 -5.37 9.35
C VAL A 63 0.79 -5.99 9.96
N PRO A 64 -0.05 -6.70 9.17
CA PRO A 64 -1.19 -7.44 9.69
C PRO A 64 -0.76 -8.55 10.66
N GLY A 65 -1.51 -8.76 11.73
CA GLY A 65 -1.24 -9.83 12.71
C GLY A 65 -0.11 -9.57 13.70
N GLN A 66 0.73 -8.57 13.47
CA GLN A 66 1.59 -8.05 14.53
C GLN A 66 0.81 -6.96 15.26
N ALA A 67 0.23 -7.28 16.39
CA ALA A 67 -0.47 -6.35 17.27
C ALA A 67 0.54 -5.38 17.91
N SER A 68 1.15 -4.53 17.10
CA SER A 68 2.03 -3.50 17.58
C SER A 68 1.18 -2.36 18.14
N LEU A 69 1.10 -2.32 19.45
CA LEU A 69 0.52 -1.21 20.19
C LEU A 69 1.55 -0.09 20.22
N HIS A 70 1.24 1.04 19.60
CA HIS A 70 2.09 2.22 19.65
C HIS A 70 1.53 3.19 20.68
N TRP A 71 2.38 3.58 21.60
CA TRP A 71 2.05 4.48 22.70
C TRP A 71 2.84 5.76 22.54
N LEU A 72 2.17 6.88 22.67
CA LEU A 72 2.81 8.18 22.74
C LEU A 72 2.38 8.86 24.06
N TYR A 73 3.33 9.35 24.83
CA TYR A 73 3.02 10.22 25.95
C TYR A 73 2.52 11.56 25.44
N ALA A 74 1.32 11.95 25.88
CA ALA A 74 0.57 13.08 25.33
C ALA A 74 0.98 14.45 25.85
N THR A 75 1.98 14.55 26.74
CA THR A 75 2.23 15.76 27.51
C THR A 75 2.49 17.02 26.67
N ASP A 76 3.07 16.90 25.46
CA ASP A 76 3.37 18.06 24.61
C ASP A 76 3.05 17.84 23.12
N ALA A 77 2.40 16.73 22.79
CA ALA A 77 2.14 16.37 21.40
C ALA A 77 0.75 16.88 20.97
N PRO A 78 0.63 17.55 19.80
CA PRO A 78 -0.68 17.94 19.28
C PRO A 78 -1.48 16.69 18.94
N ALA A 79 -2.47 16.35 19.77
CA ALA A 79 -3.32 15.15 19.61
C ALA A 79 -3.95 15.08 18.21
N VAL A 80 -4.34 16.22 17.64
CA VAL A 80 -4.86 16.35 16.28
C VAL A 80 -3.86 15.86 15.22
N PHE A 81 -2.56 16.07 15.41
CA PHE A 81 -1.55 15.55 14.49
C PHE A 81 -1.50 14.02 14.50
N PHE A 82 -1.51 13.41 15.69
CA PHE A 82 -1.41 11.96 15.86
C PHE A 82 -2.71 11.23 15.51
N ALA A 83 -3.88 11.88 15.71
CA ALA A 83 -5.16 11.32 15.30
C ALA A 83 -5.21 10.99 13.80
N ARG A 84 -4.55 11.78 12.97
CA ARG A 84 -4.40 11.53 11.51
C ARG A 84 -3.66 10.24 11.18
N PHE A 85 -2.98 9.63 12.15
CA PHE A 85 -2.27 8.35 12.03
C PHE A 85 -2.97 7.24 12.81
N GLY A 86 -4.21 7.45 13.25
CA GLY A 86 -4.99 6.47 13.98
C GLY A 86 -4.63 6.34 15.47
N PHE A 87 -3.96 7.34 16.05
CA PHE A 87 -3.79 7.40 17.49
C PHE A 87 -5.05 7.94 18.15
N VAL A 88 -5.47 7.31 19.24
CA VAL A 88 -6.63 7.68 20.05
C VAL A 88 -6.17 7.94 21.48
N LEU A 89 -6.68 9.00 22.10
CA LEU A 89 -6.38 9.28 23.50
C LEU A 89 -7.05 8.26 24.41
N LYS A 90 -6.23 7.58 25.25
CA LYS A 90 -6.70 6.68 26.30
C LYS A 90 -6.01 7.05 27.60
N GLY A 91 -6.76 7.65 28.53
CA GLY A 91 -6.23 8.23 29.74
C GLY A 91 -5.29 9.39 29.41
N ASP A 92 -4.04 9.29 29.84
CA ASP A 92 -2.95 10.26 29.64
C ASP A 92 -2.10 10.00 28.39
N ARG A 93 -2.46 8.99 27.58
CA ARG A 93 -1.63 8.52 26.45
C ARG A 93 -2.39 8.49 25.15
N LEU A 94 -1.68 8.79 24.07
CA LEU A 94 -2.13 8.51 22.71
C LEU A 94 -1.75 7.08 22.33
N VAL A 95 -2.75 6.26 22.05
CA VAL A 95 -2.59 4.84 21.73
C VAL A 95 -3.03 4.58 20.31
N ARG A 96 -2.19 3.91 19.53
CA ARG A 96 -2.52 3.40 18.22
C ARG A 96 -2.44 1.88 18.25
N ARG A 97 -3.53 1.24 17.93
CA ARG A 97 -3.56 -0.21 17.70
C ARG A 97 -4.08 -0.45 16.29
N ARG A 98 -3.37 -1.24 15.51
CA ARG A 98 -3.89 -1.65 14.21
C ARG A 98 -4.96 -2.71 14.42
N PRO A 99 -6.16 -2.59 13.81
CA PRO A 99 -7.13 -3.67 13.78
C PRO A 99 -6.53 -4.88 13.05
N GLU A 100 -6.54 -6.05 13.66
CA GLU A 100 -6.01 -7.29 13.06
C GLU A 100 -6.87 -7.76 11.89
N GLU A 101 -8.17 -7.40 11.90
CA GLU A 101 -9.19 -8.01 11.06
C GLU A 101 -9.43 -7.28 9.73
N LEU A 102 -9.41 -5.96 9.71
CA LEU A 102 -9.71 -5.19 8.50
C LEU A 102 -8.58 -4.26 8.11
N THR A 103 -8.05 -4.42 6.90
CA THR A 103 -7.16 -3.46 6.24
C THR A 103 -7.74 -3.11 4.87
N ALA A 104 -7.30 -1.99 4.26
CA ALA A 104 -7.72 -1.61 2.92
C ALA A 104 -7.49 -2.75 1.91
N VAL A 105 -6.34 -3.41 1.99
CA VAL A 105 -6.00 -4.57 1.14
C VAL A 105 -6.92 -5.77 1.44
N LYS A 106 -7.10 -6.14 2.72
CA LYS A 106 -8.00 -7.25 3.08
C LYS A 106 -9.45 -6.98 2.70
N PHE A 107 -9.89 -5.72 2.79
CA PHE A 107 -11.21 -5.32 2.32
C PHE A 107 -11.34 -5.52 0.80
N ALA A 108 -10.37 -5.03 0.01
CA ALA A 108 -10.35 -5.26 -1.43
C ALA A 108 -10.32 -6.77 -1.77
N GLN A 109 -9.45 -7.55 -1.12
CA GLN A 109 -9.37 -9.00 -1.29
C GLN A 109 -10.70 -9.70 -0.98
N SER A 110 -11.46 -9.26 0.04
CA SER A 110 -12.75 -9.85 0.38
C SER A 110 -13.80 -9.70 -0.73
N ILE A 111 -13.78 -8.59 -1.46
CA ILE A 111 -14.65 -8.36 -2.61
C ILE A 111 -14.17 -9.19 -3.81
N LEU A 112 -12.85 -9.20 -4.07
CA LEU A 112 -12.23 -9.94 -5.16
C LEU A 112 -12.46 -11.46 -5.04
N ALA A 113 -12.39 -12.03 -3.84
CA ALA A 113 -12.61 -13.45 -3.60
C ALA A 113 -13.98 -13.95 -4.08
N GLY A 114 -15.01 -13.08 -4.03
CA GLY A 114 -16.35 -13.39 -4.54
C GLY A 114 -16.55 -13.14 -6.04
N ARG A 115 -15.52 -12.62 -6.74
CA ARG A 115 -15.60 -12.23 -8.15
C ARG A 115 -14.67 -13.01 -9.07
N ILE A 116 -13.55 -13.49 -8.55
CA ILE A 116 -12.58 -14.27 -9.31
C ILE A 116 -13.03 -15.74 -9.32
N PRO A 117 -13.32 -16.33 -10.49
CA PRO A 117 -13.74 -17.72 -10.55
C PRO A 117 -12.56 -18.67 -10.30
N ALA A 118 -12.86 -19.85 -9.75
CA ALA A 118 -11.90 -20.96 -9.75
C ALA A 118 -11.53 -21.34 -11.19
N GLY A 119 -10.24 -21.58 -11.44
CA GLY A 119 -9.72 -21.78 -12.79
C GLY A 119 -9.51 -20.49 -13.58
N GLY A 120 -9.78 -19.31 -12.99
CA GLY A 120 -9.66 -18.02 -13.62
C GLY A 120 -8.22 -17.56 -13.86
N PHE A 121 -8.08 -16.42 -14.51
CA PHE A 121 -6.82 -15.72 -14.72
C PHE A 121 -6.83 -14.39 -13.99
N ALA A 122 -5.87 -14.19 -13.10
CA ALA A 122 -5.71 -12.96 -12.35
C ALA A 122 -4.31 -12.38 -12.50
N ILE A 123 -4.18 -11.07 -12.37
CA ILE A 123 -2.92 -10.33 -12.55
C ILE A 123 -2.65 -9.50 -11.28
N ASP A 124 -1.43 -9.61 -10.76
CA ASP A 124 -0.88 -8.72 -9.74
C ASP A 124 0.17 -7.82 -10.39
N ALA A 125 -0.21 -6.59 -10.70
CA ALA A 125 0.64 -5.66 -11.44
C ALA A 125 1.70 -4.95 -10.57
N THR A 126 1.74 -5.23 -9.27
CA THR A 126 2.66 -4.64 -8.28
C THR A 126 2.95 -5.64 -7.16
N CYS A 127 3.56 -6.76 -7.48
CA CYS A 127 3.55 -7.92 -6.59
C CYS A 127 4.33 -7.72 -5.28
N GLY A 128 5.33 -6.86 -5.25
CA GLY A 128 6.06 -6.51 -4.04
C GLY A 128 6.59 -7.73 -3.29
N ASN A 129 6.09 -7.95 -2.06
CA ASN A 129 6.45 -9.11 -1.24
C ASN A 129 5.53 -10.34 -1.46
N GLY A 130 4.68 -10.33 -2.48
CA GLY A 130 3.89 -11.46 -2.94
C GLY A 130 2.64 -11.80 -2.12
N HIS A 131 2.18 -10.93 -1.23
CA HIS A 131 0.99 -11.18 -0.42
C HIS A 131 -0.29 -11.26 -1.25
N ASP A 132 -0.47 -10.31 -2.17
CA ASP A 132 -1.63 -10.30 -3.07
C ASP A 132 -1.50 -11.37 -4.15
N THR A 133 -0.29 -11.64 -4.64
CA THR A 133 -0.05 -12.76 -5.57
C THR A 133 -0.42 -14.10 -4.92
N GLU A 134 -0.02 -14.33 -3.67
CA GLU A 134 -0.40 -15.53 -2.91
C GLU A 134 -1.92 -15.66 -2.75
N PHE A 135 -2.59 -14.54 -2.39
CA PHE A 135 -4.05 -14.49 -2.31
C PHE A 135 -4.70 -14.87 -3.64
N LEU A 136 -4.21 -14.33 -4.76
CA LEU A 136 -4.73 -14.65 -6.10
C LEU A 136 -4.51 -16.12 -6.46
N CYS A 137 -3.30 -16.67 -6.20
CA CYS A 137 -3.01 -18.09 -6.46
C CYS A 137 -3.96 -19.03 -5.72
N ARG A 138 -4.29 -18.71 -4.46
CA ARG A 138 -5.30 -19.46 -3.67
C ARG A 138 -6.69 -19.31 -4.26
N THR A 139 -7.06 -18.11 -4.67
CA THR A 139 -8.41 -17.79 -5.16
C THR A 139 -8.72 -18.46 -6.48
N VAL A 140 -7.80 -18.38 -7.46
CA VAL A 140 -7.99 -19.05 -8.75
C VAL A 140 -7.80 -20.57 -8.66
N GLY A 141 -7.11 -21.06 -7.63
CA GLY A 141 -6.84 -22.46 -7.43
C GLY A 141 -5.87 -23.08 -8.48
N PRO A 142 -5.57 -24.38 -8.37
CA PRO A 142 -4.52 -25.00 -9.19
C PRO A 142 -4.83 -25.07 -10.70
N ALA A 143 -6.11 -24.99 -11.09
CA ALA A 143 -6.52 -24.93 -12.49
C ALA A 143 -6.51 -23.53 -13.09
N GLY A 144 -6.34 -22.50 -12.25
CA GLY A 144 -6.22 -21.11 -12.68
C GLY A 144 -4.77 -20.70 -12.88
N ARG A 145 -4.57 -19.42 -13.22
CA ARG A 145 -3.23 -18.86 -13.39
C ARG A 145 -3.13 -17.44 -12.83
N VAL A 146 -1.95 -17.09 -12.36
CA VAL A 146 -1.63 -15.74 -11.90
C VAL A 146 -0.40 -15.23 -12.64
N LEU A 147 -0.51 -14.04 -13.22
CA LEU A 147 0.62 -13.26 -13.72
C LEU A 147 0.97 -12.20 -12.68
N ALA A 148 2.22 -12.13 -12.26
CA ALA A 148 2.64 -11.11 -11.32
C ALA A 148 3.87 -10.36 -11.84
N LEU A 149 3.87 -9.04 -11.66
CA LEU A 149 4.97 -8.18 -12.10
C LEU A 149 5.40 -7.22 -11.00
N ASP A 150 6.65 -6.86 -11.06
CA ASP A 150 7.24 -5.74 -10.32
C ASP A 150 8.48 -5.25 -11.06
N ILE A 151 8.77 -3.96 -10.96
CA ILE A 151 9.98 -3.39 -11.57
C ILE A 151 11.26 -3.76 -10.79
N GLN A 152 11.11 -4.14 -9.51
CA GLN A 152 12.24 -4.42 -8.63
C GLN A 152 12.58 -5.92 -8.61
N PRO A 153 13.83 -6.32 -8.97
CA PRO A 153 14.25 -7.73 -8.89
C PRO A 153 14.12 -8.33 -7.49
N THR A 154 14.30 -7.52 -6.45
CA THR A 154 14.13 -7.94 -5.04
C THR A 154 12.70 -8.29 -4.70
N ALA A 155 11.72 -7.57 -5.25
CA ALA A 155 10.30 -7.87 -5.12
C ALA A 155 9.96 -9.22 -5.78
N ILE A 156 10.44 -9.44 -7.00
CA ILE A 156 10.27 -10.70 -7.73
C ILE A 156 10.87 -11.88 -6.95
N ALA A 157 12.07 -11.71 -6.39
CA ALA A 157 12.72 -12.76 -5.58
C ALA A 157 11.91 -13.06 -4.29
N SER A 158 11.44 -12.02 -3.61
CA SER A 158 10.62 -12.16 -2.40
C SER A 158 9.29 -12.86 -2.69
N THR A 159 8.62 -12.45 -3.76
CA THR A 159 7.35 -13.07 -4.22
C THR A 159 7.56 -14.54 -4.56
N ARG A 160 8.62 -14.87 -5.32
CA ARG A 160 8.96 -16.25 -5.66
C ARG A 160 9.15 -17.12 -4.41
N ALA A 161 9.99 -16.68 -3.48
CA ALA A 161 10.24 -17.41 -2.24
C ALA A 161 8.95 -17.67 -1.45
N ARG A 162 8.06 -16.70 -1.36
CA ARG A 162 6.75 -16.83 -0.70
C ARG A 162 5.87 -17.87 -1.38
N LEU A 163 5.75 -17.83 -2.70
CA LEU A 163 4.88 -18.73 -3.47
C LEU A 163 5.40 -20.16 -3.45
N GLU A 164 6.72 -20.36 -3.56
CA GLU A 164 7.38 -21.65 -3.44
C GLU A 164 7.21 -22.25 -2.04
N GLN A 165 7.35 -21.42 -0.98
CA GLN A 165 7.07 -21.85 0.40
C GLN A 165 5.59 -22.27 0.56
N GLY A 166 4.67 -21.54 -0.10
CA GLY A 166 3.24 -21.85 -0.15
C GLY A 166 2.90 -23.03 -1.06
N ARG A 167 3.88 -23.61 -1.80
CA ARG A 167 3.73 -24.70 -2.77
C ARG A 167 2.74 -24.39 -3.90
N PHE A 168 2.73 -23.13 -4.34
CA PHE A 168 1.97 -22.73 -5.53
C PHE A 168 2.79 -23.00 -6.79
N GLU A 169 2.12 -23.44 -7.86
CA GLU A 169 2.70 -23.69 -9.18
C GLU A 169 1.99 -22.91 -10.29
N ASN A 170 0.86 -22.29 -9.96
CA ASN A 170 -0.06 -21.63 -10.88
C ASN A 170 0.28 -20.15 -11.10
N PHE A 171 1.56 -19.78 -11.11
CA PHE A 171 2.00 -18.40 -11.27
C PHE A 171 3.12 -18.21 -12.30
N SER A 172 3.24 -17.00 -12.83
CA SER A 172 4.38 -16.51 -13.60
C SER A 172 4.82 -15.15 -13.07
N LEU A 173 6.14 -14.92 -12.97
CA LEU A 173 6.72 -13.69 -12.44
C LEU A 173 7.54 -12.98 -13.51
N HIS A 174 7.33 -11.69 -13.67
CA HIS A 174 8.02 -10.85 -14.62
C HIS A 174 8.62 -9.61 -13.94
N CYS A 175 9.94 -9.44 -14.09
CA CYS A 175 10.63 -8.24 -13.64
C CYS A 175 10.50 -7.15 -14.72
N THR A 176 9.42 -6.38 -14.66
CA THR A 176 9.11 -5.34 -15.64
C THR A 176 8.17 -4.28 -15.08
N ASP A 177 8.10 -3.13 -15.74
CA ASP A 177 7.17 -2.06 -15.39
C ASP A 177 5.73 -2.45 -15.77
N HIS A 178 4.77 -2.08 -14.92
CA HIS A 178 3.35 -2.36 -15.13
C HIS A 178 2.77 -1.63 -16.36
N SER A 179 3.42 -0.59 -16.87
CA SER A 179 3.03 0.05 -18.13
C SER A 179 3.12 -0.89 -19.35
N ARG A 180 3.90 -1.98 -19.22
CA ARG A 180 4.04 -3.02 -20.24
C ARG A 180 3.03 -4.17 -20.13
N LEU A 181 2.00 -4.00 -19.30
CA LEU A 181 1.03 -5.05 -19.01
C LEU A 181 0.33 -5.59 -20.28
N ALA A 182 0.05 -4.70 -21.26
CA ALA A 182 -0.57 -5.07 -22.54
C ALA A 182 0.31 -5.99 -23.41
N GLU A 183 1.63 -6.07 -23.13
CA GLU A 183 2.52 -6.99 -23.85
C GLU A 183 2.49 -8.42 -23.26
N LEU A 184 1.99 -8.57 -22.04
CA LEU A 184 2.05 -9.81 -21.25
C LEU A 184 0.71 -10.54 -21.17
N ALA A 185 -0.40 -9.85 -21.44
CA ALA A 185 -1.73 -10.44 -21.38
C ALA A 185 -2.59 -9.96 -22.57
N ALA A 186 -3.35 -10.89 -23.13
CA ALA A 186 -4.23 -10.57 -24.25
C ALA A 186 -5.44 -9.73 -23.79
N PRO A 187 -6.03 -8.93 -24.67
CA PRO A 187 -7.30 -8.26 -24.38
C PRO A 187 -8.38 -9.24 -23.91
N GLU A 188 -9.21 -8.80 -23.00
CA GLU A 188 -10.36 -9.54 -22.44
C GLU A 188 -10.02 -10.96 -21.96
N SER A 189 -8.84 -11.13 -21.35
CA SER A 189 -8.36 -12.44 -20.90
C SER A 189 -8.38 -12.61 -19.39
N ALA A 190 -8.30 -11.54 -18.60
CA ALA A 190 -8.19 -11.60 -17.14
C ALA A 190 -9.55 -11.41 -16.46
N ASP A 191 -9.75 -12.13 -15.38
CA ASP A 191 -10.91 -11.99 -14.48
C ASP A 191 -10.68 -10.90 -13.43
N ALA A 192 -9.41 -10.65 -13.05
CA ALA A 192 -9.05 -9.58 -12.15
C ALA A 192 -7.64 -9.03 -12.43
N VAL A 193 -7.45 -7.72 -12.20
CA VAL A 193 -6.15 -7.06 -12.19
C VAL A 193 -6.01 -6.22 -10.92
N LEU A 194 -4.90 -6.41 -10.19
CA LEU A 194 -4.63 -5.74 -8.93
C LEU A 194 -3.44 -4.79 -9.04
N PHE A 195 -3.57 -3.63 -8.39
CA PHE A 195 -2.52 -2.65 -8.19
C PHE A 195 -2.48 -2.21 -6.72
N ASN A 196 -1.28 -2.13 -6.15
CA ASN A 196 -1.02 -1.44 -4.90
C ASN A 196 -0.04 -0.30 -5.18
N PHE A 197 -0.57 0.90 -5.43
CA PHE A 197 0.26 2.09 -5.70
C PHE A 197 0.85 2.62 -4.40
N GLY A 198 2.06 2.23 -4.14
CA GLY A 198 2.81 2.59 -2.95
C GLY A 198 4.25 2.13 -3.07
N TRP A 199 5.00 2.25 -2.01
CA TRP A 199 6.40 1.84 -2.00
C TRP A 199 6.55 0.45 -1.40
N LEU A 200 7.45 -0.34 -1.98
CA LEU A 200 7.82 -1.62 -1.40
C LEU A 200 8.42 -1.39 -0.01
N PRO A 201 7.85 -1.97 1.07
CA PRO A 201 8.42 -1.85 2.40
C PRO A 201 9.85 -2.40 2.44
N GLY A 202 10.82 -1.54 2.81
CA GLY A 202 12.23 -1.92 2.93
C GLY A 202 13.08 -1.78 1.64
N ALA A 203 12.49 -1.29 0.54
CA ALA A 203 13.22 -1.06 -0.71
C ALA A 203 13.67 0.40 -0.91
N ASP A 204 14.46 0.62 -1.97
CA ASP A 204 14.94 1.95 -2.35
C ASP A 204 13.76 2.84 -2.77
N HIS A 205 13.59 3.95 -2.06
CA HIS A 205 12.52 4.92 -2.29
C HIS A 205 12.75 5.82 -3.51
N SER A 206 13.82 5.64 -4.26
CA SER A 206 14.06 6.34 -5.53
C SER A 206 13.27 5.73 -6.69
N VAL A 207 12.82 4.48 -6.55
CA VAL A 207 12.02 3.76 -7.54
C VAL A 207 10.55 3.79 -7.12
N TYR A 208 9.74 4.56 -7.82
CA TYR A 208 8.30 4.70 -7.58
C TYR A 208 7.54 4.87 -8.88
N SER A 209 6.27 4.46 -8.89
CA SER A 209 5.35 4.77 -9.97
C SER A 209 4.95 6.25 -9.94
N GLY A 210 4.69 6.83 -11.09
CA GLY A 210 4.18 8.18 -11.20
C GLY A 210 2.97 8.24 -12.15
N PRO A 211 2.21 9.34 -12.17
CA PRO A 211 1.00 9.45 -13.01
C PRO A 211 1.23 9.09 -14.49
N GLY A 212 2.46 9.30 -14.98
CA GLY A 212 2.84 9.03 -16.36
C GLY A 212 2.92 7.54 -16.72
N SER A 213 3.15 6.64 -15.76
CA SER A 213 3.13 5.19 -15.96
C SER A 213 1.86 4.54 -15.40
N THR A 214 1.30 5.12 -14.34
CA THR A 214 0.15 4.59 -13.61
C THR A 214 -1.14 4.61 -14.44
N ILE A 215 -1.49 5.75 -15.06
CA ILE A 215 -2.72 5.85 -15.86
C ILE A 215 -2.67 4.93 -17.07
N PRO A 216 -1.61 4.92 -17.91
CA PRO A 216 -1.49 3.95 -19.01
C PRO A 216 -1.60 2.49 -18.56
N ALA A 217 -1.05 2.13 -17.40
CA ALA A 217 -1.17 0.78 -16.87
C ALA A 217 -2.60 0.42 -16.47
N LEU A 218 -3.32 1.36 -15.86
CA LEU A 218 -4.74 1.17 -15.51
C LEU A 218 -5.61 1.04 -16.77
N GLU A 219 -5.36 1.83 -17.80
CA GLU A 219 -6.05 1.73 -19.10
C GLU A 219 -5.77 0.38 -19.79
N ALA A 220 -4.51 -0.06 -19.80
CA ALA A 220 -4.15 -1.38 -20.30
C ALA A 220 -4.86 -2.49 -19.53
N ALA A 221 -4.93 -2.39 -18.20
CA ALA A 221 -5.64 -3.34 -17.35
C ALA A 221 -7.13 -3.43 -17.68
N LEU A 222 -7.81 -2.30 -17.93
CA LEU A 222 -9.21 -2.30 -18.36
C LEU A 222 -9.42 -2.99 -19.72
N GLY A 223 -8.45 -2.85 -20.64
CA GLY A 223 -8.47 -3.55 -21.92
C GLY A 223 -8.29 -5.06 -21.79
N ILE A 224 -7.48 -5.49 -20.80
CA ILE A 224 -7.19 -6.90 -20.53
C ILE A 224 -8.32 -7.58 -19.74
N LEU A 225 -9.10 -6.83 -18.96
CA LEU A 225 -10.22 -7.39 -18.22
C LEU A 225 -11.32 -7.90 -19.16
N LYS A 226 -11.84 -9.09 -18.86
CA LYS A 226 -13.07 -9.61 -19.46
C LYS A 226 -14.28 -8.74 -19.08
N PRO A 227 -15.36 -8.76 -19.85
CA PRO A 227 -16.69 -8.37 -19.34
C PRO A 227 -16.99 -9.13 -18.03
N GLY A 228 -17.47 -8.43 -17.01
CA GLY A 228 -17.64 -8.96 -15.65
C GLY A 228 -16.39 -9.00 -14.78
N GLY A 229 -15.22 -8.71 -15.35
CA GLY A 229 -13.95 -8.65 -14.62
C GLY A 229 -13.83 -7.42 -13.71
N VAL A 230 -12.86 -7.45 -12.80
CA VAL A 230 -12.66 -6.43 -11.79
C VAL A 230 -11.21 -5.95 -11.71
N LEU A 231 -11.01 -4.62 -11.73
CA LEU A 231 -9.74 -3.98 -11.38
C LEU A 231 -9.81 -3.51 -9.93
N SER A 232 -8.77 -3.80 -9.16
CA SER A 232 -8.58 -3.28 -7.81
C SER A 232 -7.32 -2.43 -7.75
N ALA A 233 -7.45 -1.19 -7.29
CA ALA A 233 -6.35 -0.29 -7.04
C ALA A 233 -6.38 0.21 -5.60
N VAL A 234 -5.37 -0.12 -4.80
CA VAL A 234 -5.22 0.46 -3.45
C VAL A 234 -4.26 1.64 -3.52
N LEU A 235 -4.79 2.83 -3.27
CA LEU A 235 -4.06 4.08 -3.38
C LEU A 235 -3.50 4.49 -2.03
N TYR A 236 -2.19 4.63 -1.93
CA TYR A 236 -1.52 5.07 -0.71
C TYR A 236 -1.26 6.57 -0.74
N SER A 237 -1.49 7.25 0.37
CA SER A 237 -1.16 8.66 0.52
C SER A 237 0.31 8.83 0.89
N GLY A 238 1.06 9.62 0.13
CA GLY A 238 2.45 9.98 0.42
C GLY A 238 2.66 11.47 0.15
N ARG A 239 3.02 12.24 1.17
CA ARG A 239 2.96 13.73 1.13
C ARG A 239 3.87 14.45 0.15
N VAL A 240 4.75 13.78 -0.57
CA VAL A 240 5.64 14.47 -1.53
C VAL A 240 5.35 14.01 -2.96
N ILE A 241 4.90 12.78 -3.16
CA ILE A 241 4.71 12.20 -4.50
C ILE A 241 3.36 11.48 -4.61
N GLY A 242 2.96 10.71 -3.59
CA GLY A 242 1.76 9.87 -3.64
C GLY A 242 0.43 10.63 -3.68
N ASP A 243 0.37 11.89 -3.20
CA ASP A 243 -0.87 12.66 -3.26
C ASP A 243 -1.19 13.11 -4.69
N THR A 244 -0.18 13.44 -5.49
CA THR A 244 -0.35 13.79 -6.91
C THR A 244 -0.82 12.58 -7.72
N GLU A 245 -0.20 11.41 -7.52
CA GLU A 245 -0.60 10.17 -8.16
C GLU A 245 -2.02 9.76 -7.73
N LYS A 246 -2.31 9.79 -6.43
CA LYS A 246 -3.65 9.50 -5.90
C LYS A 246 -4.72 10.38 -6.51
N GLN A 247 -4.49 11.70 -6.62
CA GLN A 247 -5.44 12.63 -7.22
C GLN A 247 -5.62 12.38 -8.73
N ALA A 248 -4.54 12.10 -9.45
CA ALA A 248 -4.60 11.75 -10.86
C ALA A 248 -5.45 10.49 -11.09
N VAL A 249 -5.22 9.43 -10.31
CA VAL A 249 -6.00 8.18 -10.39
C VAL A 249 -7.46 8.43 -10.02
N LEU A 250 -7.77 9.18 -8.96
CA LEU A 250 -9.16 9.49 -8.59
C LEU A 250 -9.88 10.32 -9.66
N THR A 251 -9.18 11.24 -10.32
CA THR A 251 -9.74 12.02 -11.43
C THR A 251 -10.03 11.12 -12.63
N TRP A 252 -9.10 10.24 -12.99
CA TRP A 252 -9.27 9.27 -14.06
C TRP A 252 -10.42 8.30 -13.77
N LEU A 253 -10.50 7.74 -12.56
CA LEU A 253 -11.60 6.85 -12.14
C LEU A 253 -12.98 7.49 -12.31
N ARG A 254 -13.11 8.79 -11.97
CA ARG A 254 -14.36 9.54 -12.14
C ARG A 254 -14.71 9.83 -13.60
N SER A 255 -13.74 9.79 -14.52
CA SER A 255 -13.95 10.00 -15.95
C SER A 255 -14.39 8.74 -16.69
N LEU A 256 -14.32 7.56 -16.07
CA LEU A 256 -14.71 6.31 -16.73
C LEU A 256 -16.22 6.30 -17.04
N PRO A 257 -16.61 5.91 -18.27
CA PRO A 257 -18.01 5.95 -18.71
C PRO A 257 -18.86 4.92 -17.92
N LEU A 258 -19.97 5.38 -17.38
CA LEU A 258 -20.93 4.53 -16.64
C LEU A 258 -21.52 3.42 -17.52
N ALA A 259 -21.57 3.62 -18.83
CA ALA A 259 -22.04 2.59 -19.77
C ALA A 259 -21.19 1.31 -19.67
N ASP A 260 -19.87 1.46 -19.51
CA ASP A 260 -18.90 0.36 -19.59
C ASP A 260 -18.38 -0.09 -18.22
N TYR A 261 -18.42 0.81 -17.21
CA TYR A 261 -17.79 0.56 -15.90
C TYR A 261 -18.68 1.00 -14.76
N THR A 262 -18.58 0.27 -13.65
CA THR A 262 -19.02 0.75 -12.33
C THR A 262 -17.79 0.94 -11.45
N VAL A 263 -17.63 2.14 -10.90
CA VAL A 263 -16.47 2.52 -10.08
C VAL A 263 -16.89 2.68 -8.63
N LEU A 264 -16.17 2.04 -7.71
CA LEU A 264 -16.28 2.23 -6.27
C LEU A 264 -14.99 2.83 -5.73
N VAL A 265 -15.10 3.88 -4.92
CA VAL A 265 -14.02 4.44 -4.12
C VAL A 265 -14.40 4.29 -2.67
N CYS A 266 -13.66 3.45 -1.93
CA CYS A 266 -14.05 3.04 -0.58
C CYS A 266 -13.27 3.85 0.46
N ASP A 267 -13.95 4.80 1.11
CA ASP A 267 -13.42 5.56 2.22
C ASP A 267 -13.85 4.94 3.55
N PHE A 268 -12.91 4.86 4.50
CA PHE A 268 -13.17 4.38 5.85
C PHE A 268 -13.40 5.58 6.76
N ALA A 269 -14.65 5.92 7.01
CA ALA A 269 -15.11 7.17 7.63
C ALA A 269 -14.44 7.54 8.97
N ASN A 270 -13.91 6.56 9.70
CA ASN A 270 -13.26 6.76 11.00
C ASN A 270 -11.76 6.43 11.00
N TRP A 271 -11.17 6.22 9.81
CA TRP A 271 -9.73 6.01 9.69
C TRP A 271 -9.00 7.36 9.50
N ALA A 272 -7.68 7.33 9.62
CA ALA A 272 -6.87 8.53 9.36
C ALA A 272 -6.96 8.95 7.88
N ASP A 273 -6.97 10.25 7.60
CA ASP A 273 -6.96 10.83 6.23
C ASP A 273 -5.85 10.26 5.31
N THR A 274 -4.81 9.69 5.94
CA THR A 274 -3.68 9.06 5.25
C THR A 274 -3.85 7.56 5.06
N ALA A 275 -5.01 7.01 5.41
CA ALA A 275 -5.28 5.59 5.20
C ALA A 275 -5.27 5.25 3.71
N PRO A 276 -4.82 4.03 3.35
CA PRO A 276 -4.93 3.57 1.98
C PRO A 276 -6.40 3.51 1.53
N LEU A 277 -6.66 3.91 0.29
CA LEU A 277 -7.99 4.02 -0.29
C LEU A 277 -8.20 2.91 -1.31
N PRO A 278 -9.03 1.88 -1.03
CA PRO A 278 -9.39 0.89 -2.02
C PRO A 278 -10.30 1.47 -3.10
N CYS A 279 -9.95 1.26 -4.36
CA CYS A 279 -10.74 1.61 -5.52
C CYS A 279 -11.00 0.34 -6.34
N LEU A 280 -12.23 0.16 -6.78
CA LEU A 280 -12.65 -1.01 -7.56
C LEU A 280 -13.34 -0.53 -8.82
N VAL A 281 -13.00 -1.13 -9.97
CA VAL A 281 -13.65 -0.89 -11.25
C VAL A 281 -14.18 -2.22 -11.76
N PHE A 282 -15.48 -2.30 -11.96
CA PHE A 282 -16.17 -3.46 -12.52
C PHE A 282 -16.45 -3.17 -13.99
N LYS A 283 -15.89 -3.98 -14.90
CA LYS A 283 -16.19 -3.93 -16.34
C LYS A 283 -17.54 -4.60 -16.58
N LYS A 284 -18.39 -3.96 -17.37
CA LYS A 284 -19.72 -4.49 -17.74
C LYS A 284 -19.66 -5.39 -18.95
#